data_01abfc9d9e7cd5caf9410bd68f5d3f0d
#
_entry.id   01abfc9d9e7cd5caf9410bd68f5d3f0d
#
_cell.length_a   1.000
_cell.length_b   1.000
_cell.length_c   1.000
_cell.angle_alpha   90.00
_cell.angle_beta   90.00
_cell.angle_gamma   90.00
#
_symmetry.space_group_name_H-M   'P 1'
#
loop_
_entity.id
_entity.type
_entity.pdbx_description
1 polymer ?
#
loop_
_entity_poly.entity_id
_entity_poly.type
_entity_poly.pdbx_seq_one_letter_code
_entity_poly.pdbx_strand_id
1 'polypeptide(L)'
;YEVPQSRNRAIMILSKKRLPIWKLPKKLEVGIKTVKDIIYNLPSLESNEKVRDKLSDDSELLNNINLIKWHNAKKHNDNHILWMKNTSTGETAFNNEVYYPKKDGRMIKGFKTTYKRIKWDTPAPTITMSSGSISSQNNVHPGRKKDDNTYSDARVLTVYEIILLTSLPYNWNIPDFATDKLIRDLVGECVPPKLMYHLIKSIPNL
;
A
#
# COMPACT_ATOMS: atom_id res chain seq x y z
N TYR A 1 -16.16 -5.49 2.31
CA TYR A 1 -16.25 -5.57 0.83
C TYR A 1 -14.96 -6.14 0.23
N GLU A 2 -14.22 -6.98 0.95
CA GLU A 2 -12.98 -7.65 0.52
C GLU A 2 -11.86 -6.72 0.05
N VAL A 3 -11.95 -5.44 0.37
CA VAL A 3 -10.89 -4.46 0.07
C VAL A 3 -9.87 -4.48 1.20
N PRO A 4 -8.59 -4.78 0.94
CA PRO A 4 -7.56 -4.84 1.99
C PRO A 4 -7.05 -3.43 2.38
N GLN A 5 -7.94 -2.45 2.37
CA GLN A 5 -7.65 -1.06 2.69
C GLN A 5 -8.78 -0.43 3.51
N SER A 6 -8.42 0.34 4.53
CA SER A 6 -9.34 1.17 5.27
C SER A 6 -9.36 2.58 4.66
N ARG A 7 -10.50 2.97 4.05
CA ARG A 7 -10.65 4.25 3.34
C ARG A 7 -12.06 4.81 3.55
N ASN A 8 -12.18 5.87 4.30
CA ASN A 8 -13.46 6.55 4.51
C ASN A 8 -13.84 7.37 3.28
N ARG A 9 -15.07 7.19 2.79
CA ARG A 9 -15.64 7.95 1.67
C ARG A 9 -17.12 8.20 1.91
N ALA A 10 -17.57 9.40 1.56
CA ALA A 10 -18.98 9.70 1.41
C ALA A 10 -19.45 9.17 0.04
N ILE A 11 -20.53 8.41 0.04
CA ILE A 11 -21.16 7.90 -1.19
C ILE A 11 -22.57 8.45 -1.25
N MET A 12 -22.88 9.20 -2.29
CA MET A 12 -24.21 9.70 -2.57
C MET A 12 -24.84 8.88 -3.69
N ILE A 13 -26.06 8.39 -3.45
CA ILE A 13 -26.84 7.62 -4.41
C ILE A 13 -27.99 8.49 -4.88
N LEU A 14 -28.05 8.72 -6.19
CA LEU A 14 -29.12 9.47 -6.83
C LEU A 14 -29.92 8.53 -7.73
N SER A 15 -31.23 8.48 -7.55
CA SER A 15 -32.16 7.70 -8.39
C SER A 15 -33.36 8.53 -8.82
N LYS A 16 -33.95 8.17 -9.98
CA LYS A 16 -35.21 8.79 -10.42
C LYS A 16 -36.34 8.40 -9.46
N LYS A 17 -37.27 9.31 -9.19
CA LYS A 17 -38.39 9.14 -8.24
C LYS A 17 -39.21 7.84 -8.42
N ARG A 18 -39.25 7.29 -9.64
CA ARG A 18 -40.06 6.09 -10.00
C ARG A 18 -39.27 4.79 -9.85
N LEU A 19 -37.97 4.83 -9.55
CA LEU A 19 -37.15 3.65 -9.37
C LEU A 19 -37.14 3.21 -7.91
N PRO A 20 -36.93 1.92 -7.63
CA PRO A 20 -36.74 1.43 -6.28
C PRO A 20 -35.62 2.18 -5.56
N ILE A 21 -35.78 2.39 -4.26
CA ILE A 21 -34.74 3.02 -3.45
C ILE A 21 -33.55 2.06 -3.38
N TRP A 22 -32.41 2.52 -3.90
CA TRP A 22 -31.15 1.79 -3.79
C TRP A 22 -30.61 1.88 -2.37
N LYS A 23 -30.36 0.73 -1.75
CA LYS A 23 -29.75 0.64 -0.43
C LYS A 23 -28.29 0.23 -0.55
N LEU A 24 -27.43 0.78 0.31
CA LEU A 24 -26.04 0.32 0.40
C LEU A 24 -26.01 -1.19 0.67
N PRO A 25 -25.05 -1.92 0.08
CA PRO A 25 -24.92 -3.35 0.29
C PRO A 25 -24.64 -3.64 1.77
N LYS A 26 -25.19 -4.75 2.27
CA LYS A 26 -24.86 -5.22 3.61
C LYS A 26 -23.36 -5.52 3.73
N LYS A 27 -22.83 -5.35 4.93
CA LYS A 27 -21.46 -5.80 5.22
C LYS A 27 -21.35 -7.30 4.92
N LEU A 28 -20.31 -7.70 4.21
CA LEU A 28 -20.06 -9.11 3.95
C LEU A 28 -19.64 -9.82 5.24
N GLU A 29 -20.11 -11.05 5.41
CA GLU A 29 -19.71 -11.94 6.52
C GLU A 29 -18.37 -12.66 6.25
N VAL A 30 -17.54 -12.08 5.43
CA VAL A 30 -16.17 -12.57 5.15
C VAL A 30 -15.17 -11.90 6.07
N GLY A 31 -14.09 -12.61 6.39
CA GLY A 31 -13.01 -12.07 7.21
C GLY A 31 -12.41 -10.80 6.61
N ILE A 32 -11.90 -9.95 7.48
CA ILE A 32 -11.21 -8.71 7.08
C ILE A 32 -9.91 -9.10 6.36
N LYS A 33 -9.72 -8.64 5.12
CA LYS A 33 -8.47 -8.81 4.39
C LYS A 33 -7.40 -7.87 4.93
N THR A 34 -6.26 -8.41 5.32
CA THR A 34 -5.13 -7.69 5.89
C THR A 34 -4.03 -7.42 4.85
N VAL A 35 -3.08 -6.57 5.18
CA VAL A 35 -1.86 -6.37 4.38
C VAL A 35 -1.12 -7.70 4.18
N LYS A 36 -1.05 -8.53 5.24
CA LYS A 36 -0.40 -9.84 5.21
C LYS A 36 -1.01 -10.77 4.18
N ASP A 37 -2.35 -10.83 4.11
CA ASP A 37 -3.05 -11.71 3.15
C ASP A 37 -2.75 -11.38 1.69
N ILE A 38 -2.28 -10.16 1.42
CA ILE A 38 -2.13 -9.66 0.05
C ILE A 38 -0.66 -9.60 -0.40
N ILE A 39 0.24 -9.10 0.42
CA ILE A 39 1.60 -8.81 -0.03
C ILE A 39 2.69 -9.59 0.73
N TYR A 40 2.34 -10.41 1.72
CA TYR A 40 3.34 -11.10 2.52
C TYR A 40 4.24 -12.05 1.71
N ASN A 41 3.68 -12.71 0.70
CA ASN A 41 4.39 -13.68 -0.13
C ASN A 41 5.15 -13.04 -1.32
N LEU A 42 5.09 -11.72 -1.46
CA LEU A 42 5.91 -11.05 -2.46
C LEU A 42 7.38 -11.05 -2.05
N PRO A 43 8.31 -11.05 -3.03
CA PRO A 43 9.74 -10.91 -2.76
C PRO A 43 10.07 -9.68 -1.93
N SER A 44 10.88 -9.85 -0.89
CA SER A 44 11.36 -8.73 -0.06
C SER A 44 12.38 -7.91 -0.82
N LEU A 45 12.27 -6.58 -0.75
CA LEU A 45 13.13 -5.65 -1.46
C LEU A 45 13.64 -4.58 -0.50
N GLU A 46 14.93 -4.36 -0.50
CA GLU A 46 15.51 -3.17 0.12
C GLU A 46 15.43 -1.95 -0.81
N SER A 47 15.75 -0.77 -0.30
CA SER A 47 15.71 0.47 -1.11
C SER A 47 16.54 0.34 -2.38
N ASN A 48 15.97 0.76 -3.51
CA ASN A 48 16.58 0.73 -4.84
C ASN A 48 16.78 -0.67 -5.47
N GLU A 49 16.28 -1.73 -4.86
CA GLU A 49 16.33 -3.09 -5.44
C GLU A 49 15.21 -3.31 -6.47
N LYS A 50 15.50 -4.13 -7.46
CA LYS A 50 14.54 -4.58 -8.47
C LYS A 50 14.12 -6.02 -8.17
N VAL A 51 12.86 -6.33 -8.36
CA VAL A 51 12.35 -7.69 -8.12
C VAL A 51 13.01 -8.71 -9.04
N ARG A 52 13.30 -8.34 -10.29
CA ARG A 52 13.97 -9.26 -11.25
C ARG A 52 15.28 -9.81 -10.72
N ASP A 53 16.04 -8.99 -9.98
CA ASP A 53 17.35 -9.38 -9.41
C ASP A 53 17.22 -10.33 -8.21
N LYS A 54 16.02 -10.56 -7.72
CA LYS A 54 15.70 -11.48 -6.61
C LYS A 54 15.09 -12.80 -7.05
N LEU A 55 14.71 -12.92 -8.32
CA LEU A 55 14.06 -14.11 -8.86
C LEU A 55 15.08 -14.98 -9.60
N SER A 56 15.00 -16.28 -9.38
CA SER A 56 15.70 -17.26 -10.21
C SER A 56 15.08 -17.33 -11.61
N ASP A 57 15.85 -17.78 -12.60
CA ASP A 57 15.41 -17.79 -14.00
C ASP A 57 14.26 -18.79 -14.28
N ASP A 58 14.04 -19.74 -13.39
CA ASP A 58 12.93 -20.71 -13.42
C ASP A 58 11.70 -20.27 -12.61
N SER A 59 11.72 -19.06 -12.03
CA SER A 59 10.62 -18.59 -11.21
C SER A 59 9.36 -18.32 -12.03
N GLU A 60 8.24 -18.92 -11.65
CA GLU A 60 6.93 -18.67 -12.25
C GLU A 60 6.50 -17.18 -12.16
N LEU A 61 7.03 -16.45 -11.18
CA LEU A 61 6.75 -15.02 -11.02
C LEU A 61 7.25 -14.18 -12.18
N LEU A 62 8.20 -14.68 -12.98
CA LEU A 62 8.67 -14.01 -14.20
C LEU A 62 7.56 -13.84 -15.26
N ASN A 63 6.54 -14.68 -15.23
CA ASN A 63 5.38 -14.58 -16.12
C ASN A 63 4.43 -13.42 -15.75
N ASN A 64 4.60 -12.84 -14.56
CA ASN A 64 3.79 -11.71 -14.13
C ASN A 64 4.47 -10.39 -14.54
N ILE A 65 4.11 -9.89 -15.71
CA ILE A 65 4.68 -8.65 -16.29
C ILE A 65 4.53 -7.46 -15.34
N ASN A 66 3.39 -7.33 -14.68
CA ASN A 66 3.16 -6.21 -13.75
C ASN A 66 4.02 -6.32 -12.49
N LEU A 67 4.24 -7.53 -11.98
CA LEU A 67 5.15 -7.74 -10.85
C LEU A 67 6.57 -7.32 -11.27
N ILE A 68 7.07 -7.81 -12.39
CA ILE A 68 8.42 -7.48 -12.86
C ILE A 68 8.60 -5.98 -13.10
N LYS A 69 7.60 -5.33 -13.70
CA LYS A 69 7.66 -3.91 -14.04
C LYS A 69 7.45 -2.99 -12.83
N TRP A 70 6.58 -3.35 -11.89
CA TRP A 70 6.07 -2.45 -10.87
C TRP A 70 6.38 -2.84 -9.41
N HIS A 71 6.90 -4.05 -9.17
CA HIS A 71 7.40 -4.43 -7.85
C HIS A 71 8.90 -4.13 -7.74
N ASN A 72 9.24 -2.85 -7.86
CA ASN A 72 10.60 -2.36 -7.74
C ASN A 72 10.67 -1.30 -6.64
N ALA A 73 11.67 -1.42 -5.77
CA ALA A 73 11.82 -0.54 -4.64
C ALA A 73 12.35 0.82 -5.06
N LYS A 74 11.67 1.87 -4.65
CA LYS A 74 12.14 3.24 -4.87
C LYS A 74 13.40 3.51 -4.05
N LYS A 75 14.33 4.30 -4.62
CA LYS A 75 15.49 4.80 -3.88
C LYS A 75 15.06 5.80 -2.82
N HIS A 76 15.58 5.67 -1.61
CA HIS A 76 15.36 6.57 -0.50
C HIS A 76 16.68 7.13 0.05
N ASN A 77 16.59 8.20 0.83
CA ASN A 77 17.72 8.78 1.55
C ASN A 77 18.22 7.80 2.62
N ASP A 78 19.55 7.72 2.80
CA ASP A 78 20.19 6.77 3.73
C ASP A 78 19.73 6.96 5.18
N ASN A 79 19.52 8.22 5.62
CA ASN A 79 18.96 8.48 6.94
C ASN A 79 17.54 7.93 7.09
N HIS A 80 16.69 8.07 6.06
CA HIS A 80 15.33 7.49 6.07
C HIS A 80 15.39 5.97 6.16
N ILE A 81 16.31 5.34 5.40
CA ILE A 81 16.52 3.89 5.45
C ILE A 81 16.97 3.46 6.84
N LEU A 82 17.96 4.17 7.42
CA LEU A 82 18.48 3.86 8.75
C LEU A 82 17.38 3.97 9.82
N TRP A 83 16.56 5.01 9.78
CA TRP A 83 15.46 5.16 10.73
C TRP A 83 14.42 4.04 10.57
N MET A 84 14.07 3.71 9.34
CA MET A 84 13.10 2.65 9.08
C MET A 84 13.63 1.25 9.40
N LYS A 85 14.90 0.96 9.19
CA LYS A 85 15.52 -0.31 9.63
C LYS A 85 15.38 -0.54 11.13
N ASN A 86 15.39 0.53 11.91
CA ASN A 86 15.27 0.50 13.37
C ASN A 86 13.83 0.80 13.87
N THR A 87 12.84 0.81 12.98
CA THR A 87 11.45 1.05 13.33
C THR A 87 10.64 -0.23 13.20
N SER A 88 9.95 -0.61 14.27
CA SER A 88 9.11 -1.80 14.31
C SER A 88 7.88 -1.67 13.42
N THR A 89 7.34 -2.82 13.00
CA THR A 89 6.06 -2.89 12.29
C THR A 89 4.96 -2.17 13.05
N GLY A 90 4.22 -1.30 12.36
CA GLY A 90 3.14 -0.52 12.96
C GLY A 90 3.57 0.73 13.71
N GLU A 91 4.88 0.93 13.92
CA GLU A 91 5.43 2.06 14.67
C GLU A 91 5.93 3.19 13.77
N THR A 92 6.09 4.37 14.35
CA THR A 92 6.74 5.52 13.72
C THR A 92 8.17 5.67 14.23
N ALA A 93 9.08 6.09 13.36
CA ALA A 93 10.46 6.35 13.75
C ALA A 93 10.61 7.45 14.81
N PHE A 94 9.59 8.28 15.02
CA PHE A 94 9.60 9.27 16.12
C PHE A 94 9.56 8.63 17.51
N ASN A 95 9.23 7.34 17.62
CA ASN A 95 9.24 6.60 18.88
C ASN A 95 10.62 5.97 19.18
N ASN A 96 11.58 6.04 18.26
CA ASN A 96 12.92 5.50 18.48
C ASN A 96 13.75 6.46 19.34
N GLU A 97 14.54 5.92 20.23
CA GLU A 97 15.42 6.72 21.12
C GLU A 97 16.67 7.22 20.39
N VAL A 98 17.20 6.45 19.44
CA VAL A 98 18.49 6.73 18.76
C VAL A 98 18.27 7.07 17.28
N TYR A 99 17.44 6.27 16.58
CA TYR A 99 17.26 6.35 15.13
C TYR A 99 15.93 7.02 14.76
N TYR A 100 15.74 8.26 15.21
CA TYR A 100 14.56 9.08 14.95
C TYR A 100 14.80 10.13 13.86
N PRO A 101 13.75 10.65 13.22
CA PRO A 101 13.85 11.70 12.23
C PRO A 101 14.45 12.97 12.83
N LYS A 102 15.65 13.38 12.33
CA LYS A 102 16.38 14.54 12.81
C LYS A 102 17.04 15.30 11.68
N LYS A 103 17.22 16.60 11.89
CA LYS A 103 18.01 17.51 11.06
C LYS A 103 18.90 18.35 11.98
N ASP A 104 20.17 18.46 11.64
CA ASP A 104 21.16 19.21 12.44
C ASP A 104 21.16 18.80 13.94
N GLY A 105 21.06 17.47 14.19
CA GLY A 105 21.06 16.90 15.54
C GLY A 105 19.74 17.03 16.30
N ARG A 106 18.75 17.78 15.80
CA ARG A 106 17.47 18.03 16.47
C ARG A 106 16.33 17.23 15.80
N MET A 107 15.43 16.69 16.61
CA MET A 107 14.23 16.01 16.11
C MET A 107 13.42 16.99 15.25
N ILE A 108 13.05 16.54 14.04
CA ILE A 108 12.17 17.33 13.17
C ILE A 108 10.73 17.26 13.67
N LYS A 109 9.96 18.34 13.45
CA LYS A 109 8.51 18.32 13.68
C LYS A 109 7.84 17.43 12.63
N GLY A 110 6.94 16.55 13.07
CA GLY A 110 6.20 15.66 12.17
C GLY A 110 4.98 15.07 12.86
N PHE A 111 4.17 14.39 12.08
CA PHE A 111 2.98 13.70 12.57
C PHE A 111 3.33 12.24 12.89
N LYS A 112 2.68 11.65 13.90
CA LYS A 112 2.84 10.22 14.23
C LYS A 112 2.42 9.26 13.10
N THR A 113 1.86 9.77 12.03
CA THR A 113 1.50 9.03 10.80
C THR A 113 2.59 9.07 9.73
N THR A 114 3.63 9.90 9.89
CA THR A 114 4.78 9.99 8.98
C THR A 114 5.94 9.15 9.49
N TYR A 115 6.88 8.78 8.61
CA TYR A 115 7.96 7.85 8.96
C TYR A 115 7.45 6.62 9.69
N LYS A 116 6.30 6.09 9.23
CA LYS A 116 5.56 5.05 9.92
C LYS A 116 5.40 3.80 9.07
N ARG A 117 5.78 2.64 9.62
CA ARG A 117 5.47 1.35 9.05
C ARG A 117 4.00 1.02 9.23
N ILE A 118 3.34 0.52 8.18
CA ILE A 118 2.00 -0.03 8.31
C ILE A 118 2.05 -1.38 9.02
N LYS A 119 0.89 -1.92 9.40
CA LYS A 119 0.79 -3.21 10.09
C LYS A 119 0.53 -4.35 9.12
N TRP A 120 0.99 -5.55 9.45
CA TRP A 120 0.68 -6.77 8.71
C TRP A 120 -0.75 -7.27 8.90
N ASP A 121 -1.24 -7.20 10.12
CA ASP A 121 -2.45 -7.84 10.62
C ASP A 121 -3.71 -6.99 10.52
N THR A 122 -3.64 -5.88 9.83
CA THR A 122 -4.76 -4.96 9.59
C THR A 122 -4.88 -4.63 8.10
N PRO A 123 -6.03 -4.13 7.64
CA PRO A 123 -6.12 -3.50 6.32
C PRO A 123 -5.12 -2.35 6.17
N ALA A 124 -4.59 -2.13 4.98
CA ALA A 124 -3.73 -0.98 4.71
C ALA A 124 -4.47 0.33 5.05
N PRO A 125 -3.79 1.31 5.62
CA PRO A 125 -4.33 2.66 5.72
C PRO A 125 -4.66 3.23 4.34
N THR A 126 -5.40 4.33 4.29
CA THR A 126 -5.70 5.01 3.02
C THR A 126 -4.41 5.30 2.24
N ILE A 127 -4.28 4.69 1.07
CA ILE A 127 -3.21 4.99 0.12
C ILE A 127 -3.53 6.32 -0.53
N THR A 128 -2.58 7.26 -0.46
CA THR A 128 -2.72 8.62 -0.99
C THR A 128 -1.82 8.83 -2.20
N MET A 129 -2.03 9.89 -2.96
CA MET A 129 -1.19 10.29 -4.11
C MET A 129 0.29 10.44 -3.71
N SER A 130 0.56 10.99 -2.52
CA SER A 130 1.93 11.20 -2.02
C SER A 130 2.58 9.95 -1.43
N SER A 131 2.19 8.74 -1.86
CA SER A 131 2.70 7.47 -1.30
C SER A 131 4.14 7.12 -1.68
N GLY A 132 4.84 7.99 -2.39
CA GLY A 132 6.22 7.75 -2.87
C GLY A 132 7.35 8.21 -1.94
N SER A 133 7.07 8.71 -0.73
CA SER A 133 8.08 9.17 0.23
C SER A 133 7.88 8.56 1.61
N ILE A 134 8.96 8.16 2.28
CA ILE A 134 8.95 7.67 3.67
C ILE A 134 8.40 8.73 4.64
N SER A 135 8.60 10.00 4.33
CA SER A 135 8.05 11.12 5.13
C SER A 135 6.57 11.38 4.92
N SER A 136 5.92 10.69 4.00
CA SER A 136 4.47 10.76 3.81
C SER A 136 3.74 9.85 4.79
N GLN A 137 2.40 9.97 4.81
CA GLN A 137 1.57 9.30 5.82
C GLN A 137 1.37 7.81 5.52
N ASN A 138 1.63 6.94 6.52
CA ASN A 138 1.25 5.53 6.56
C ASN A 138 1.53 4.75 5.27
N ASN A 139 2.70 4.87 4.69
CA ASN A 139 3.05 4.27 3.39
C ASN A 139 4.32 3.44 3.38
N VAL A 140 4.99 3.30 4.53
CA VAL A 140 6.20 2.46 4.63
C VAL A 140 5.79 1.00 4.81
N HIS A 141 6.45 0.12 4.08
CA HIS A 141 6.26 -1.33 4.14
C HIS A 141 6.36 -1.84 5.60
N PRO A 142 5.54 -2.81 6.01
CA PRO A 142 5.58 -3.33 7.39
C PRO A 142 6.96 -3.80 7.84
N GLY A 143 7.76 -4.38 6.93
CA GLY A 143 9.03 -5.01 7.22
C GLY A 143 8.88 -6.33 7.95
N ARG A 144 9.94 -7.14 7.92
CA ARG A 144 10.07 -8.36 8.71
C ARG A 144 11.22 -8.18 9.68
N LYS A 145 11.01 -8.56 10.94
CA LYS A 145 12.09 -8.51 11.95
C LYS A 145 13.19 -9.48 11.55
N LYS A 146 14.44 -9.01 11.63
CA LYS A 146 15.67 -9.79 11.39
C LYS A 146 16.31 -10.20 12.71
N ASP A 147 17.27 -11.12 12.66
CA ASP A 147 17.99 -11.63 13.84
C ASP A 147 18.81 -10.55 14.56
N ASP A 148 19.25 -9.53 13.83
CA ASP A 148 19.97 -8.36 14.35
C ASP A 148 19.05 -7.32 14.99
N ASN A 149 17.77 -7.65 15.21
CA ASN A 149 16.71 -6.78 15.66
C ASN A 149 16.33 -5.60 14.73
N THR A 150 16.90 -5.53 13.54
CA THR A 150 16.44 -4.59 12.51
C THR A 150 15.24 -5.13 11.74
N TYR A 151 14.71 -4.33 10.82
CA TYR A 151 13.56 -4.69 9.97
C TYR A 151 13.92 -4.56 8.50
N SER A 152 13.52 -5.55 7.69
CA SER A 152 13.65 -5.53 6.23
C SER A 152 12.78 -4.46 5.59
N ASP A 153 12.88 -4.31 4.28
CA ASP A 153 11.99 -3.47 3.48
C ASP A 153 11.87 -2.04 4.05
N ALA A 154 13.01 -1.42 4.31
CA ALA A 154 13.07 -0.04 4.82
C ALA A 154 12.75 0.97 3.69
N ARG A 155 11.54 0.86 3.13
CA ARG A 155 11.06 1.55 1.93
C ARG A 155 9.56 1.82 1.96
N VAL A 156 9.10 2.68 1.09
CA VAL A 156 7.66 2.78 0.81
C VAL A 156 7.16 1.53 0.08
N LEU A 157 5.86 1.33 0.12
CA LEU A 157 5.19 0.31 -0.71
C LEU A 157 5.54 0.53 -2.19
N THR A 158 5.78 -0.56 -2.94
CA THR A 158 5.96 -0.49 -4.39
C THR A 158 4.64 -0.17 -5.09
N VAL A 159 4.70 0.20 -6.37
CA VAL A 159 3.50 0.41 -7.17
C VAL A 159 2.66 -0.86 -7.25
N TYR A 160 3.29 -2.02 -7.41
CA TYR A 160 2.58 -3.30 -7.46
C TYR A 160 1.84 -3.61 -6.14
N GLU A 161 2.49 -3.37 -5.00
CA GLU A 161 1.86 -3.54 -3.68
C GLU A 161 0.65 -2.62 -3.49
N ILE A 162 0.73 -1.34 -3.88
CA ILE A 162 -0.43 -0.43 -3.75
C ILE A 162 -1.57 -0.80 -4.68
N ILE A 163 -1.29 -1.32 -5.89
CA ILE A 163 -2.30 -1.84 -6.81
C ILE A 163 -3.08 -2.98 -6.14
N LEU A 164 -2.38 -3.96 -5.59
CA LEU A 164 -3.02 -5.11 -4.92
C LEU A 164 -3.81 -4.68 -3.68
N LEU A 165 -3.23 -3.81 -2.83
CA LEU A 165 -3.87 -3.30 -1.61
C LEU A 165 -5.09 -2.41 -1.90
N THR A 166 -5.22 -1.89 -3.11
CA THR A 166 -6.39 -1.12 -3.54
C THR A 166 -7.43 -2.00 -4.26
N SER A 167 -7.19 -3.31 -4.33
CA SER A 167 -8.01 -4.29 -5.07
C SER A 167 -8.08 -4.08 -6.58
N LEU A 168 -7.14 -3.36 -7.17
CA LEU A 168 -6.96 -3.34 -8.61
C LEU A 168 -6.50 -4.71 -9.10
N PRO A 169 -6.86 -5.14 -10.31
CA PRO A 169 -6.41 -6.42 -10.87
C PRO A 169 -4.88 -6.49 -10.94
N TYR A 170 -4.31 -7.63 -10.57
CA TYR A 170 -2.85 -7.85 -10.66
C TYR A 170 -2.32 -7.76 -12.10
N ASN A 171 -3.19 -7.98 -13.08
CA ASN A 171 -2.93 -7.89 -14.52
C ASN A 171 -3.48 -6.61 -15.15
N TRP A 172 -3.70 -5.56 -14.35
CA TRP A 172 -4.15 -4.27 -14.87
C TRP A 172 -3.17 -3.77 -15.95
N ASN A 173 -3.71 -3.54 -17.16
CA ASN A 173 -2.91 -3.10 -18.29
C ASN A 173 -2.46 -1.63 -18.10
N ILE A 174 -1.24 -1.45 -17.61
CA ILE A 174 -0.64 -0.14 -17.37
C ILE A 174 0.14 0.26 -18.64
N PRO A 175 -0.18 1.41 -19.27
CA PRO A 175 0.51 1.88 -20.46
C PRO A 175 2.02 2.05 -20.24
N ASP A 176 2.82 1.85 -21.29
CA ASP A 176 4.28 1.92 -21.19
C ASP A 176 4.82 3.31 -20.86
N PHE A 177 4.10 4.37 -21.20
CA PHE A 177 4.45 5.74 -20.84
C PHE A 177 4.19 6.09 -19.36
N ALA A 178 3.50 5.23 -18.62
CA ALA A 178 3.16 5.52 -17.23
C ALA A 178 4.41 5.53 -16.35
N THR A 179 4.51 6.56 -15.52
CA THR A 179 5.57 6.70 -14.51
C THR A 179 5.10 6.20 -13.14
N ASP A 180 6.05 5.84 -12.26
CA ASP A 180 5.75 5.51 -10.85
C ASP A 180 4.87 6.59 -10.20
N LYS A 181 5.20 7.87 -10.41
CA LYS A 181 4.43 8.99 -9.86
C LYS A 181 3.00 9.00 -10.39
N LEU A 182 2.82 8.90 -11.71
CA LEU A 182 1.49 8.93 -12.33
C LEU A 182 0.59 7.82 -11.78
N ILE A 183 1.12 6.60 -11.65
CA ILE A 183 0.34 5.47 -11.15
C ILE A 183 -0.02 5.68 -9.68
N ARG A 184 0.91 6.18 -8.84
CA ARG A 184 0.62 6.50 -7.44
C ARG A 184 -0.46 7.56 -7.29
N ASP A 185 -0.43 8.59 -8.12
CA ASP A 185 -1.43 9.65 -8.14
C ASP A 185 -2.82 9.05 -8.49
N LEU A 186 -2.91 8.28 -9.56
CA LEU A 186 -4.15 7.63 -10.00
C LEU A 186 -4.70 6.65 -8.95
N VAL A 187 -3.86 5.76 -8.42
CA VAL A 187 -4.27 4.79 -7.39
C VAL A 187 -4.67 5.50 -6.09
N GLY A 188 -3.97 6.59 -5.75
CA GLY A 188 -4.30 7.40 -4.58
C GLY A 188 -5.68 8.07 -4.65
N GLU A 189 -6.19 8.35 -5.85
CA GLU A 189 -7.52 8.94 -6.08
C GLU A 189 -8.61 7.90 -6.34
N CYS A 190 -8.24 6.71 -6.81
CA CYS A 190 -9.21 5.73 -7.27
C CYS A 190 -10.16 5.25 -6.16
N VAL A 191 -11.32 4.80 -6.58
CA VAL A 191 -12.26 4.02 -5.76
C VAL A 191 -11.91 2.54 -5.95
N PRO A 192 -11.71 1.77 -4.87
CA PRO A 192 -11.37 0.36 -4.99
C PRO A 192 -12.41 -0.43 -5.82
N PRO A 193 -12.00 -1.15 -6.88
CA PRO A 193 -12.93 -1.85 -7.77
C PRO A 193 -13.85 -2.84 -7.06
N LYS A 194 -13.36 -3.57 -6.06
CA LYS A 194 -14.20 -4.50 -5.28
C LYS A 194 -15.32 -3.78 -4.54
N LEU A 195 -15.07 -2.58 -4.00
CA LEU A 195 -16.13 -1.77 -3.40
C LEU A 195 -17.19 -1.39 -4.43
N MET A 196 -16.77 -0.92 -5.61
CA MET A 196 -17.68 -0.55 -6.69
C MET A 196 -18.47 -1.75 -7.19
N TYR A 197 -17.85 -2.92 -7.30
CA TYR A 197 -18.55 -4.15 -7.66
C TYR A 197 -19.72 -4.46 -6.70
N HIS A 198 -19.49 -4.41 -5.39
CA HIS A 198 -20.54 -4.66 -4.40
C HIS A 198 -21.62 -3.57 -4.39
N LEU A 199 -21.24 -2.33 -4.62
CA LEU A 199 -22.19 -1.21 -4.75
C LEU A 199 -23.09 -1.41 -5.98
N ILE A 200 -22.53 -1.72 -7.14
CA ILE A 200 -23.28 -1.93 -8.38
C ILE A 200 -24.19 -3.15 -8.25
N LYS A 201 -23.69 -4.26 -7.70
CA LYS A 201 -24.47 -5.49 -7.50
C LYS A 201 -25.66 -5.28 -6.54
N SER A 202 -25.67 -4.23 -5.73
CA SER A 202 -26.78 -3.92 -4.84
C SER A 202 -27.88 -3.06 -5.49
N ILE A 203 -27.72 -2.66 -6.75
CA ILE A 203 -28.73 -1.91 -7.50
C ILE A 203 -29.92 -2.84 -7.77
N PRO A 204 -31.17 -2.47 -7.38
CA PRO A 204 -32.34 -3.28 -7.67
C PRO A 204 -32.56 -3.43 -9.18
N ASN A 205 -32.79 -4.67 -9.64
CA ASN A 205 -33.11 -4.99 -11.04
C ASN A 205 -32.00 -4.66 -12.07
N LEU A 206 -30.74 -4.79 -11.68
CA LEU A 206 -29.63 -4.84 -12.62
C LEU A 206 -29.39 -6.26 -13.06
#